data_83a148c74db7fa1254fbc13d5a7808f5
#
_entry.id   83a148c74db7fa1254fbc13d5a7808f5
#
_cell.length_a   1.000
_cell.length_b   1.000
_cell.length_c   1.000
_cell.angle_alpha   90.00
_cell.angle_beta   90.00
_cell.angle_gamma   90.00
#
_symmetry.space_group_name_H-M   'P 1'
#
loop_
_entity.id
_entity.type
_entity.pdbx_description
1 polymer ?
#
loop_
_entity_poly.entity_id
_entity_poly.type
_entity_poly.pdbx_seq_one_letter_code
_entity_poly.pdbx_strand_id
1 'polypeptide(L)'
;SQLTALRLDITEGRLFSISNPTRDFLHELQEPLLIRGYFSSKTHPLLAPLVPQLRDLLQEYALAGNGKVKVEFVDPAEVPELEQEANTRYGIAATPFQIADRHQSSLVNAYFNVLVSYGSEHQSLGFADLIEVRSAPNAPAEVLLRNPEYDITNAIKKVLFDYRTGGNLVEGINEPVE
;
A
#
# COMPACT_ATOMS: atom_id res chain seq x y z
N SER A 1 12.90 32.57 -3.10
CA SER A 1 13.08 33.03 -1.74
C SER A 1 13.24 31.85 -0.81
N GLN A 2 13.61 32.17 0.38
CA GLN A 2 13.82 31.17 1.37
C GLN A 2 12.59 30.38 1.65
N LEU A 3 11.47 31.05 1.70
CA LEU A 3 10.23 30.40 1.97
C LEU A 3 9.87 29.44 0.88
N THR A 4 10.11 29.80 -0.35
CA THR A 4 9.83 28.95 -1.46
C THR A 4 10.73 27.73 -1.43
N ALA A 5 11.98 27.91 -1.13
CA ALA A 5 12.89 26.80 -1.05
C ALA A 5 12.49 25.82 0.03
N LEU A 6 12.09 26.36 1.16
CA LEU A 6 11.67 25.51 2.25
C LEU A 6 10.45 24.72 1.88
N ARG A 7 9.51 25.35 1.21
CA ARG A 7 8.33 24.66 0.78
C ARG A 7 8.63 23.56 -0.21
N LEU A 8 9.59 23.80 -1.09
CA LEU A 8 9.99 22.79 -2.03
C LEU A 8 10.64 21.60 -1.35
N ASP A 9 11.45 21.86 -0.34
CA ASP A 9 12.06 20.77 0.39
C ASP A 9 11.02 19.90 1.05
N ILE A 10 10.01 20.50 1.63
CA ILE A 10 8.94 19.75 2.23
C ILE A 10 8.23 18.96 1.17
N THR A 11 8.00 19.54 0.02
CA THR A 11 7.32 18.87 -1.06
C THR A 11 8.13 17.72 -1.59
N GLU A 12 9.43 17.88 -1.70
CA GLU A 12 10.26 16.80 -2.16
C GLU A 12 10.26 15.64 -1.20
N GLY A 13 10.17 15.92 0.08
CA GLY A 13 10.14 14.86 1.06
C GLY A 13 8.78 14.21 1.19
N ARG A 14 7.73 14.87 0.66
CA ARG A 14 6.39 14.34 0.82
C ARG A 14 5.59 14.54 -0.42
N LEU A 15 5.69 13.59 -1.32
CA LEU A 15 4.90 13.61 -2.53
C LEU A 15 3.43 13.38 -2.23
N PHE A 16 3.14 12.64 -1.17
CA PHE A 16 1.78 12.34 -0.77
C PHE A 16 1.61 12.65 0.70
N SER A 17 0.41 13.06 1.07
CA SER A 17 0.10 13.30 2.47
C SER A 17 -1.33 12.86 2.72
N ILE A 18 -1.68 12.65 3.96
CA ILE A 18 -3.04 12.23 4.29
C ILE A 18 -3.88 13.43 4.64
N SER A 19 -5.17 13.34 4.28
CA SER A 19 -6.11 14.42 4.48
C SER A 19 -6.53 14.52 5.93
N ASN A 20 -7.06 15.67 6.30
CA ASN A 20 -7.57 15.86 7.66
C ASN A 20 -8.71 14.90 7.99
N PRO A 21 -9.68 14.66 7.10
CA PRO A 21 -10.69 13.65 7.42
C PRO A 21 -10.10 12.27 7.70
N THR A 22 -9.04 11.89 6.97
CA THR A 22 -8.38 10.62 7.24
C THR A 22 -7.75 10.65 8.63
N ARG A 23 -7.07 11.73 9.00
CA ARG A 23 -6.47 11.84 10.32
C ARG A 23 -7.53 11.72 11.40
N ASP A 24 -8.68 12.36 11.16
CA ASP A 24 -9.74 12.36 12.16
C ASP A 24 -10.25 10.96 12.42
N PHE A 25 -10.51 10.18 11.37
CA PHE A 25 -11.07 8.86 11.64
C PHE A 25 -10.03 7.89 12.19
N LEU A 26 -8.73 8.13 11.95
CA LEU A 26 -7.70 7.31 12.57
C LEU A 26 -7.65 7.49 14.09
N HIS A 27 -8.12 8.64 14.57
CA HIS A 27 -8.15 8.85 16.01
C HIS A 27 -9.27 8.07 16.68
N GLU A 28 -10.20 7.52 15.90
CA GLU A 28 -11.32 6.79 16.45
C GLU A 28 -11.10 5.28 16.47
N LEU A 29 -9.91 4.83 16.12
CA LEU A 29 -9.63 3.41 16.10
C LEU A 29 -9.73 2.84 17.51
N GLN A 30 -10.40 1.70 17.63
CA GLN A 30 -10.54 1.02 18.91
C GLN A 30 -9.57 -0.13 19.06
N GLU A 31 -9.12 -0.69 17.96
CA GLU A 31 -8.15 -1.76 17.91
C GLU A 31 -6.93 -1.29 17.16
N PRO A 32 -5.79 -1.95 17.34
CA PRO A 32 -4.62 -1.58 16.53
C PRO A 32 -4.87 -1.89 15.06
N LEU A 33 -4.49 -0.96 14.22
CA LEU A 33 -4.55 -1.14 12.77
C LEU A 33 -3.14 -1.46 12.30
N LEU A 34 -2.99 -2.53 11.52
CA LEU A 34 -1.71 -2.90 10.94
C LEU A 34 -1.71 -2.54 9.47
N ILE A 35 -0.68 -1.84 9.04
CA ILE A 35 -0.43 -1.61 7.62
C ILE A 35 0.94 -2.21 7.34
N ARG A 36 0.99 -3.18 6.42
CA ARG A 36 2.24 -3.83 6.10
C ARG A 36 2.52 -3.70 4.61
N GLY A 37 3.69 -3.16 4.27
CA GLY A 37 4.14 -3.11 2.90
C GLY A 37 5.00 -4.31 2.58
N TYR A 38 4.65 -5.03 1.52
CA TYR A 38 5.45 -6.15 1.03
C TYR A 38 6.17 -5.67 -0.21
N PHE A 39 7.46 -5.42 -0.08
CA PHE A 39 8.26 -4.88 -1.19
C PHE A 39 9.53 -5.70 -1.34
N SER A 40 9.71 -6.29 -2.50
CA SER A 40 10.92 -7.04 -2.80
C SER A 40 12.08 -6.08 -3.02
N SER A 41 13.24 -6.40 -2.46
CA SER A 41 14.44 -5.60 -2.72
C SER A 41 14.86 -5.74 -4.18
N LYS A 42 14.65 -6.92 -4.77
CA LYS A 42 14.90 -7.12 -6.19
C LYS A 42 13.59 -6.94 -6.93
N THR A 43 13.47 -5.86 -7.65
CA THR A 43 12.24 -5.53 -8.35
C THR A 43 12.56 -4.87 -9.69
N HIS A 44 11.52 -4.55 -10.45
CA HIS A 44 11.70 -3.85 -11.71
C HIS A 44 12.28 -2.46 -11.45
N PRO A 45 13.25 -2.02 -12.27
CA PRO A 45 13.87 -0.69 -12.05
C PRO A 45 12.89 0.46 -12.03
N LEU A 46 11.77 0.38 -12.73
CA LEU A 46 10.78 1.45 -12.72
C LEU A 46 9.92 1.45 -11.47
N LEU A 47 9.88 0.33 -10.75
CA LEU A 47 9.13 0.25 -9.51
C LEU A 47 9.97 0.65 -8.30
N ALA A 48 11.28 0.43 -8.39
CA ALA A 48 12.16 0.67 -7.24
C ALA A 48 12.01 2.09 -6.66
N PRO A 49 11.94 3.15 -7.48
CA PRO A 49 11.80 4.49 -6.91
C PRO A 49 10.47 4.75 -6.22
N LEU A 50 9.46 3.94 -6.49
CA LEU A 50 8.14 4.15 -5.91
C LEU A 50 8.04 3.60 -4.50
N VAL A 51 8.94 2.67 -4.14
CA VAL A 51 8.90 2.07 -2.81
C VAL A 51 9.16 3.10 -1.70
N PRO A 52 10.20 3.94 -1.79
CA PRO A 52 10.37 4.97 -0.76
C PRO A 52 9.19 5.93 -0.67
N GLN A 53 8.53 6.22 -1.79
CA GLN A 53 7.37 7.09 -1.79
C GLN A 53 6.22 6.47 -1.00
N LEU A 54 5.98 5.17 -1.21
CA LEU A 54 4.96 4.48 -0.45
C LEU A 54 5.35 4.35 1.03
N ARG A 55 6.63 4.08 1.31
CA ARG A 55 7.06 4.01 2.69
C ARG A 55 6.78 5.30 3.43
N ASP A 56 7.11 6.43 2.80
CA ASP A 56 6.88 7.73 3.41
C ASP A 56 5.40 7.96 3.67
N LEU A 57 4.57 7.61 2.70
CA LEU A 57 3.12 7.75 2.89
C LEU A 57 2.61 6.87 4.02
N LEU A 58 3.03 5.61 4.06
CA LEU A 58 2.56 4.70 5.10
C LEU A 58 2.97 5.17 6.48
N GLN A 59 4.15 5.78 6.59
CA GLN A 59 4.59 6.32 7.86
C GLN A 59 3.76 7.51 8.30
N GLU A 60 3.17 8.26 7.36
CA GLU A 60 2.24 9.33 7.73
C GLU A 60 1.01 8.76 8.44
N TYR A 61 0.54 7.59 8.02
CA TYR A 61 -0.56 6.93 8.72
C TYR A 61 -0.15 6.54 10.14
N ALA A 62 1.07 6.06 10.31
CA ALA A 62 1.55 5.70 11.64
C ALA A 62 1.57 6.92 12.55
N LEU A 63 2.07 8.04 12.04
CA LEU A 63 2.13 9.26 12.82
C LEU A 63 0.73 9.77 13.15
N ALA A 64 -0.16 9.77 12.18
CA ALA A 64 -1.52 10.25 12.40
C ALA A 64 -2.30 9.35 13.35
N GLY A 65 -1.94 8.08 13.40
CA GLY A 65 -2.64 7.12 14.25
C GLY A 65 -2.32 7.21 15.73
N ASN A 66 -1.30 7.98 16.06
CA ASN A 66 -0.98 8.27 17.46
C ASN A 66 -0.87 7.00 18.30
N GLY A 67 -0.11 6.03 17.80
CA GLY A 67 0.11 4.77 18.51
C GLY A 67 -0.84 3.66 18.17
N LYS A 68 -1.93 3.96 17.47
CA LYS A 68 -2.90 2.94 17.12
C LYS A 68 -2.70 2.37 15.73
N VAL A 69 -1.80 2.91 14.95
CA VAL A 69 -1.49 2.42 13.62
C VAL A 69 -0.06 1.93 13.61
N LYS A 70 0.13 0.65 13.32
CA LYS A 70 1.44 0.07 13.23
C LYS A 70 1.77 -0.14 11.77
N VAL A 71 2.94 0.31 11.36
CA VAL A 71 3.38 0.18 9.98
C VAL A 71 4.66 -0.64 9.95
N GLU A 72 4.72 -1.64 9.09
CA GLU A 72 5.93 -2.45 8.92
C GLU A 72 6.18 -2.70 7.44
N PHE A 73 7.43 -3.02 7.11
CA PHE A 73 7.85 -3.27 5.75
C PHE A 73 8.58 -4.59 5.71
N VAL A 74 8.24 -5.44 4.75
CA VAL A 74 8.75 -6.79 4.65
C VAL A 74 9.19 -7.07 3.24
N ASP A 75 10.36 -7.68 3.09
CA ASP A 75 10.71 -8.34 1.83
C ASP A 75 10.43 -9.82 2.04
N PRO A 76 9.40 -10.37 1.42
CA PRO A 76 9.01 -11.75 1.68
C PRO A 76 10.10 -12.77 1.37
N ALA A 77 11.01 -12.44 0.45
CA ALA A 77 12.09 -13.37 0.14
C ALA A 77 13.02 -13.57 1.32
N GLU A 78 13.05 -12.61 2.25
CA GLU A 78 13.95 -12.68 3.40
C GLU A 78 13.29 -13.27 4.64
N VAL A 79 11.95 -13.41 4.63
CA VAL A 79 11.23 -13.92 5.78
C VAL A 79 10.23 -14.95 5.30
N PRO A 80 10.66 -16.19 5.11
CA PRO A 80 9.82 -17.23 4.51
C PRO A 80 8.48 -17.45 5.20
N GLU A 81 8.43 -17.29 6.52
CA GLU A 81 7.19 -17.47 7.25
C GLU A 81 6.16 -16.41 6.87
N LEU A 82 6.64 -15.18 6.66
CA LEU A 82 5.73 -14.10 6.26
C LEU A 82 5.34 -14.22 4.80
N GLU A 83 6.21 -14.80 3.98
CA GLU A 83 5.84 -15.08 2.61
C GLU A 83 4.73 -16.11 2.54
N GLN A 84 4.86 -17.16 3.31
CA GLN A 84 3.83 -18.19 3.35
C GLN A 84 2.51 -17.64 3.85
N GLU A 85 2.56 -16.83 4.90
CA GLU A 85 1.36 -16.20 5.42
C GLU A 85 0.72 -15.30 4.35
N ALA A 86 1.54 -14.50 3.67
CA ALA A 86 1.03 -13.61 2.63
C ALA A 86 0.31 -14.40 1.54
N ASN A 87 0.93 -15.51 1.11
CA ASN A 87 0.37 -16.32 0.04
C ASN A 87 -0.92 -17.04 0.46
N THR A 88 -0.94 -17.60 1.65
CA THR A 88 -2.03 -18.48 2.03
C THR A 88 -3.15 -17.75 2.77
N ARG A 89 -2.81 -16.77 3.58
CA ARG A 89 -3.83 -16.09 4.37
C ARG A 89 -4.37 -14.85 3.68
N TYR A 90 -3.50 -14.09 3.00
CA TYR A 90 -3.90 -12.80 2.46
C TYR A 90 -4.03 -12.80 0.94
N GLY A 91 -3.70 -13.89 0.29
CA GLY A 91 -3.78 -13.94 -1.17
C GLY A 91 -2.80 -13.02 -1.86
N ILE A 92 -1.71 -12.69 -1.21
CA ILE A 92 -0.68 -11.81 -1.76
C ILE A 92 0.42 -12.67 -2.35
N ALA A 93 0.76 -12.43 -3.61
CA ALA A 93 1.78 -13.21 -4.31
C ALA A 93 2.69 -12.29 -5.10
N ALA A 94 3.87 -12.77 -5.40
CA ALA A 94 4.80 -12.04 -6.26
C ALA A 94 4.22 -11.89 -7.65
N THR A 95 4.50 -10.78 -8.28
CA THR A 95 4.09 -10.52 -9.65
C THR A 95 5.32 -10.64 -10.55
N PRO A 96 5.21 -11.33 -11.69
CA PRO A 96 6.33 -11.39 -12.62
C PRO A 96 6.37 -10.12 -13.46
N PHE A 97 7.52 -9.47 -13.49
CA PHE A 97 7.74 -8.27 -14.28
C PHE A 97 8.82 -8.54 -15.30
N GLN A 98 8.60 -8.13 -16.53
CA GLN A 98 9.58 -8.33 -17.58
C GLN A 98 10.50 -7.11 -17.65
N ILE A 99 11.80 -7.38 -17.64
CA ILE A 99 12.81 -6.34 -17.80
C ILE A 99 13.46 -6.62 -19.14
N ALA A 100 13.37 -5.66 -20.07
CA ALA A 100 13.92 -5.83 -21.40
C ALA A 100 14.91 -4.73 -21.68
N ASP A 101 16.04 -5.08 -22.28
CA ASP A 101 16.98 -4.09 -22.78
C ASP A 101 17.34 -4.44 -24.22
N ARG A 102 18.35 -3.80 -24.77
CA ARG A 102 18.69 -3.95 -26.19
C ARG A 102 19.16 -5.35 -26.52
N HIS A 103 19.68 -6.07 -25.57
CA HIS A 103 20.35 -7.33 -25.83
C HIS A 103 19.62 -8.53 -25.25
N GLN A 104 18.81 -8.33 -24.26
CA GLN A 104 18.16 -9.47 -23.60
C GLN A 104 16.93 -9.02 -22.82
N SER A 105 16.12 -10.00 -22.46
CA SER A 105 15.04 -9.73 -21.52
C SER A 105 15.11 -10.78 -20.42
N SER A 106 14.61 -10.42 -19.26
CA SER A 106 14.56 -11.31 -18.12
C SER A 106 13.28 -11.05 -17.35
N LEU A 107 12.94 -11.98 -16.46
CA LEU A 107 11.79 -11.82 -15.59
C LEU A 107 12.28 -11.66 -14.18
N VAL A 108 11.62 -10.78 -13.43
CA VAL A 108 11.84 -10.67 -12.01
C VAL A 108 10.50 -10.83 -11.33
N ASN A 109 10.44 -11.73 -10.36
CA ASN A 109 9.24 -11.89 -9.54
C ASN A 109 9.40 -11.01 -8.32
N ALA A 110 8.46 -10.11 -8.13
CA ALA A 110 8.59 -9.14 -7.05
C ALA A 110 7.25 -8.87 -6.40
N TYR A 111 7.32 -8.63 -5.09
CA TYR A 111 6.17 -8.20 -4.34
C TYR A 111 6.07 -6.68 -4.39
N PHE A 112 4.87 -6.19 -4.56
CA PHE A 112 4.58 -4.76 -4.51
C PHE A 112 3.12 -4.66 -4.03
N ASN A 113 2.96 -4.78 -2.72
CA ASN A 113 1.62 -4.90 -2.12
C ASN A 113 1.56 -4.17 -0.80
N VAL A 114 0.38 -3.69 -0.46
CA VAL A 114 0.11 -3.11 0.85
C VAL A 114 -1.04 -3.89 1.47
N LEU A 115 -0.84 -4.38 2.66
CA LEU A 115 -1.86 -5.07 3.44
C LEU A 115 -2.37 -4.14 4.52
N VAL A 116 -3.69 -4.08 4.68
CA VAL A 116 -4.32 -3.37 5.78
C VAL A 116 -5.09 -4.41 6.57
N SER A 117 -4.84 -4.49 7.88
CA SER A 117 -5.44 -5.52 8.73
C SER A 117 -5.97 -4.90 10.02
N TYR A 118 -7.19 -5.24 10.38
CA TYR A 118 -7.86 -4.72 11.57
C TYR A 118 -8.72 -5.82 12.16
N GLY A 119 -8.35 -6.27 13.35
CA GLY A 119 -9.00 -7.46 13.92
C GLY A 119 -8.76 -8.64 13.01
N SER A 120 -9.82 -9.34 12.63
CA SER A 120 -9.71 -10.46 11.70
C SER A 120 -9.97 -10.05 10.27
N GLU A 121 -10.21 -8.76 10.02
CA GLU A 121 -10.51 -8.26 8.67
C GLU A 121 -9.25 -7.77 7.99
N HIS A 122 -9.17 -7.91 6.69
CA HIS A 122 -8.02 -7.42 5.95
C HIS A 122 -8.39 -7.08 4.52
N GLN A 123 -7.60 -6.20 3.94
CA GLN A 123 -7.66 -5.83 2.53
C GLN A 123 -6.24 -5.74 2.02
N SER A 124 -6.01 -6.10 0.78
CA SER A 124 -4.70 -5.94 0.18
C SER A 124 -4.81 -5.16 -1.11
N LEU A 125 -3.80 -4.36 -1.39
CA LEU A 125 -3.69 -3.58 -2.60
C LEU A 125 -2.42 -4.02 -3.31
N GLY A 126 -2.52 -4.33 -4.57
CA GLY A 126 -1.38 -4.80 -5.34
C GLY A 126 -0.97 -3.82 -6.42
N PHE A 127 -0.13 -4.29 -7.32
CA PHE A 127 0.39 -3.48 -8.41
C PHE A 127 -0.74 -2.83 -9.20
N ALA A 128 -1.77 -3.61 -9.53
CA ALA A 128 -2.87 -3.09 -10.35
C ALA A 128 -3.65 -1.98 -9.66
N ASP A 129 -3.69 -2.00 -8.32
CA ASP A 129 -4.42 -0.99 -7.56
C ASP A 129 -3.61 0.28 -7.37
N LEU A 130 -2.31 0.15 -7.23
CA LEU A 130 -1.46 1.26 -6.79
C LEU A 130 -0.74 1.98 -7.92
N ILE A 131 -0.57 1.33 -9.05
CA ILE A 131 0.32 1.81 -10.10
C ILE A 131 -0.44 2.27 -11.32
N GLU A 132 0.00 3.37 -11.89
CA GLU A 132 -0.47 3.86 -13.17
C GLU A 132 0.69 3.81 -14.15
N VAL A 133 0.45 3.24 -15.34
CA VAL A 133 1.45 3.21 -16.39
C VAL A 133 0.98 4.14 -17.49
N ARG A 134 1.81 5.11 -17.83
CA ARG A 134 1.52 6.06 -18.90
C ARG A 134 2.42 5.78 -20.08
N SER A 135 1.84 5.62 -21.25
CA SER A 135 2.58 5.39 -22.47
C SER A 135 2.26 6.48 -23.46
N ALA A 136 3.27 6.90 -24.21
CA ALA A 136 3.09 7.87 -25.28
C ALA A 136 3.94 7.44 -26.44
N PRO A 137 3.54 7.78 -27.70
CA PRO A 137 4.35 7.45 -28.85
C PRO A 137 5.72 8.13 -28.73
N ASN A 138 6.75 7.40 -29.07
CA ASN A 138 8.11 7.94 -29.11
C ASN A 138 8.64 8.40 -27.76
N ALA A 139 8.11 7.86 -26.68
CA ALA A 139 8.59 8.17 -25.35
C ALA A 139 8.62 6.92 -24.52
N PRO A 140 9.54 6.79 -23.54
CA PRO A 140 9.54 5.64 -22.65
C PRO A 140 8.29 5.62 -21.79
N ALA A 141 7.87 4.44 -21.41
CA ALA A 141 6.75 4.30 -20.49
C ALA A 141 7.09 4.91 -19.14
N GLU A 142 6.11 5.54 -18.54
CA GLU A 142 6.26 6.16 -17.23
C GLU A 142 5.42 5.39 -16.23
N VAL A 143 6.00 5.10 -15.08
CA VAL A 143 5.33 4.30 -14.04
C VAL A 143 5.22 5.16 -12.79
N LEU A 144 4.03 5.35 -12.30
CA LEU A 144 3.76 6.25 -11.18
C LEU A 144 2.82 5.58 -10.19
N LEU A 145 2.80 6.09 -8.97
CA LEU A 145 1.72 5.77 -8.04
C LEU A 145 0.48 6.54 -8.48
N ARG A 146 -0.65 5.85 -8.55
CA ARG A 146 -1.87 6.45 -9.08
C ARG A 146 -2.51 7.44 -8.11
N ASN A 147 -3.01 6.94 -7.00
CA ASN A 147 -3.57 7.78 -5.94
C ASN A 147 -3.53 6.96 -4.66
N PRO A 148 -2.33 6.74 -4.13
CA PRO A 148 -2.18 5.77 -3.05
C PRO A 148 -2.87 6.18 -1.76
N GLU A 149 -2.95 7.47 -1.47
CA GLU A 149 -3.62 7.89 -0.25
C GLU A 149 -5.11 7.54 -0.32
N TYR A 150 -5.73 7.78 -1.46
CA TYR A 150 -7.14 7.47 -1.63
C TYR A 150 -7.38 5.96 -1.49
N ASP A 151 -6.57 5.16 -2.17
CA ASP A 151 -6.77 3.72 -2.17
C ASP A 151 -6.50 3.09 -0.79
N ILE A 152 -5.45 3.53 -0.12
CA ILE A 152 -5.12 3.00 1.19
C ILE A 152 -6.16 3.43 2.22
N THR A 153 -6.59 4.69 2.17
CA THR A 153 -7.63 5.18 3.08
C THR A 153 -8.92 4.41 2.89
N ASN A 154 -9.29 4.12 1.64
CA ASN A 154 -10.49 3.34 1.38
C ASN A 154 -10.35 1.91 1.88
N ALA A 155 -9.18 1.31 1.75
CA ALA A 155 -8.95 -0.03 2.29
C ALA A 155 -9.09 -0.02 3.81
N ILE A 156 -8.59 1.01 4.47
CA ILE A 156 -8.73 1.13 5.91
C ILE A 156 -10.20 1.26 6.28
N LYS A 157 -10.93 2.12 5.58
CA LYS A 157 -12.37 2.29 5.85
C LYS A 157 -13.12 0.98 5.69
N LYS A 158 -12.73 0.20 4.69
CA LYS A 158 -13.40 -1.07 4.42
C LYS A 158 -13.18 -2.06 5.57
N VAL A 159 -11.95 -2.19 6.05
CA VAL A 159 -11.70 -3.13 7.15
C VAL A 159 -12.35 -2.66 8.44
N LEU A 160 -12.43 -1.35 8.68
CA LEU A 160 -13.11 -0.84 9.85
C LEU A 160 -14.60 -1.10 9.77
N PHE A 161 -15.18 -0.90 8.60
CA PHE A 161 -16.59 -1.17 8.41
C PHE A 161 -16.89 -2.66 8.61
N ASP A 162 -16.09 -3.51 8.00
CA ASP A 162 -16.28 -4.96 8.11
C ASP A 162 -16.09 -5.44 9.55
N TYR A 163 -15.14 -4.86 10.27
CA TYR A 163 -14.91 -5.22 11.67
C TYR A 163 -16.12 -4.86 12.51
N ARG A 164 -16.67 -3.67 12.29
CA ARG A 164 -17.77 -3.19 13.07
C ARG A 164 -19.05 -3.97 12.82
N THR A 165 -19.26 -4.36 11.55
CA THR A 165 -20.50 -4.96 11.18
C THR A 165 -20.39 -6.40 10.89
N GLY A 166 -19.26 -6.72 10.30
CA GLY A 166 -19.23 -7.93 9.67
C GLY A 166 -18.98 -9.09 10.38
N GLY A 167 -18.19 -8.98 11.27
CA GLY A 167 -17.97 -10.19 11.93
C GLY A 167 -19.26 -10.87 12.06
N ASN A 168 -20.25 -10.12 12.40
CA ASN A 168 -21.46 -10.68 12.70
C ASN A 168 -22.33 -10.90 11.60
N LEU A 169 -22.26 -10.07 10.69
CA LEU A 169 -23.19 -10.15 9.66
C LEU A 169 -22.95 -11.19 8.74
N VAL A 170 -21.80 -11.56 8.73
CA VAL A 170 -21.50 -12.55 7.89
C VAL A 170 -22.36 -13.64 8.11
N GLU A 171 -22.74 -13.55 9.10
CA GLU A 171 -23.49 -14.42 9.24
C GLU A 171 -24.59 -14.06 8.74
N GLY A 172 -24.94 -13.66 8.45
CA GLY A 172 -25.74 -13.56 7.82
C GLY A 172 -26.15 -12.91 7.08
N ILE A 173 -25.71 -12.92 7.42
CA ILE A 173 -26.10 -12.47 6.80
C ILE A 173 -26.63 -11.91 6.57
N ASN A 174 -26.49 -12.03 6.87
CA ASN A 174 -27.05 -11.51 6.58
C ASN A 174 -27.59 -10.96 6.10
N GLU A 175 -27.57 -11.15 6.16
CA GLU A 175 -28.16 -10.79 5.66
C GLU A 175 -28.68 -10.18 5.09
N PRO A 176 -28.91 -10.23 5.16
CA PRO A 176 -29.46 -9.72 4.49
C PRO A 176 -29.91 -9.04 4.03
N VAL A 177 -29.97 -9.23 4.03
CA VAL A 177 -30.45 -8.68 3.52
C VAL A 177 -30.97 -8.07 3.08
N GLU A 178 -31.31 -8.29 3.07
CA GLU A 178 -31.76 -7.86 2.61
C GLU A 178 -31.94 -7.22 2.22
#